data_501f2503c54b88b857c0e330f827aa9b
#
_entry.id   501f2503c54b88b857c0e330f827aa9b
#
_cell.length_a   1.000
_cell.length_b   1.000
_cell.length_c   1.000
_cell.angle_alpha   90.00
_cell.angle_beta   90.00
_cell.angle_gamma   90.00
#
_symmetry.space_group_name_H-M   'P 1'
#
loop_
_entity.id
_entity.type
_entity.pdbx_description
1 polymer ?
#
loop_
_entity_poly.entity_id
_entity_poly.type
_entity_poly.pdbx_seq_one_letter_code
_entity_poly.pdbx_strand_id
1 'polypeptide(L)'
;MDDLGPALRGRHPHVRRRVRGVHAGAREVALHDYSEETEALARAIEAYARERIARPQPLDGPASPEELAHRAGRTITPEGIGGAEALRLWEEVLAPATISTDHPSFLAFVPGAPSKASVLFDLAISASSTYAGSWIEGSGAVWAENETLRWLAGVAGLPEGAGGVFVSGGTAGNLSALVTARHAASGRRGGRPGRWAVACADTAHSSVVSAARVMDADVIAVPHDERGRLTGPALAAALDGAEVDGLFAVVASAGSTNAGAIDDLEGVADVCAERGLWFHVDAAYGGAGLLAPSVRERFRGIERADSFIVDPHKWLFAPFDACALVYRDPSLARAAHRQEASYLDSLNVAEDWNASDYAHHLTRRARGLPLWFSLATYGTDAYRDAVEAVLSVTRATATEIRSREGLELLMEPELSVVLFRRLGWGAEDYERWWRRLLEEQVAFVQPTSWEGEKVARLCFVNPRTTIQEVRAILDAMAEGRDR
;
A
#
# COMPACT_ATOMS: atom_id res chain seq x y z
N MET A 1 -35.07 -14.64 -29.36
CA MET A 1 -35.35 -14.98 -30.75
C MET A 1 -34.96 -13.75 -31.55
N ASP A 2 -33.78 -13.93 -32.22
CA ASP A 2 -33.38 -13.28 -33.45
C ASP A 2 -33.28 -11.75 -33.44
N ASP A 3 -32.21 -11.10 -33.53
CA ASP A 3 -31.23 -10.99 -34.60
C ASP A 3 -30.17 -9.93 -34.17
N LEU A 4 -28.97 -10.31 -33.85
CA LEU A 4 -27.84 -9.40 -33.78
C LEU A 4 -26.79 -9.86 -34.79
N GLY A 5 -26.83 -9.20 -35.96
CA GLY A 5 -25.95 -9.42 -37.09
C GLY A 5 -24.46 -9.20 -36.78
N PRO A 6 -23.55 -9.82 -37.54
CA PRO A 6 -22.11 -9.85 -37.28
C PRO A 6 -21.43 -8.66 -37.97
N ALA A 7 -20.99 -7.69 -37.18
CA ALA A 7 -20.09 -6.65 -37.70
C ALA A 7 -19.12 -6.16 -36.64
N LEU A 8 -18.02 -6.84 -36.46
CA LEU A 8 -16.76 -6.27 -35.94
C LEU A 8 -15.60 -7.27 -36.19
N ARG A 9 -15.37 -7.63 -37.47
CA ARG A 9 -14.09 -8.16 -37.92
C ARG A 9 -13.50 -7.19 -38.94
N GLY A 10 -12.99 -6.07 -38.46
CA GLY A 10 -12.16 -5.15 -39.22
C GLY A 10 -10.70 -5.37 -38.84
N ARG A 11 -9.99 -6.19 -39.60
CA ARG A 11 -8.53 -6.21 -39.58
C ARG A 11 -8.06 -4.84 -40.09
N HIS A 12 -7.43 -4.04 -39.22
CA HIS A 12 -6.67 -2.88 -39.66
C HIS A 12 -5.42 -3.35 -40.41
N PRO A 13 -5.27 -3.02 -41.68
CA PRO A 13 -4.01 -3.22 -42.39
C PRO A 13 -3.00 -2.21 -41.86
N HIS A 14 -1.84 -2.68 -41.46
CA HIS A 14 -0.68 -1.85 -41.17
C HIS A 14 -0.30 -1.05 -42.42
N VAL A 15 -0.82 0.17 -42.57
CA VAL A 15 -0.35 1.12 -43.54
C VAL A 15 0.91 1.78 -43.00
N ARG A 16 2.08 1.15 -43.34
CA ARG A 16 3.35 1.86 -43.27
C ARG A 16 3.35 2.96 -44.34
N ARG A 17 2.80 4.13 -44.06
CA ARG A 17 3.07 5.35 -44.80
C ARG A 17 4.43 5.88 -44.33
N ARG A 18 5.46 5.65 -45.12
CA ARG A 18 6.68 6.47 -45.07
C ARG A 18 6.28 7.90 -45.40
N VAL A 19 6.17 8.74 -44.39
CA VAL A 19 6.17 10.19 -44.57
C VAL A 19 7.62 10.56 -44.89
N ARG A 20 7.94 10.67 -46.16
CA ARG A 20 9.18 11.31 -46.65
C ARG A 20 8.91 12.82 -46.66
N GLY A 21 9.77 13.54 -45.96
CA GLY A 21 10.03 14.96 -46.29
C GLY A 21 9.56 15.93 -45.25
N VAL A 22 10.56 16.65 -44.83
CA VAL A 22 10.67 17.98 -44.19
C VAL A 22 11.16 17.87 -42.75
N HIS A 23 12.46 17.80 -42.61
CA HIS A 23 13.25 18.51 -41.59
C HIS A 23 14.75 18.35 -41.91
N ALA A 24 15.21 19.05 -42.95
CA ALA A 24 16.64 19.31 -43.11
C ALA A 24 17.03 20.36 -42.02
N GLY A 25 17.75 19.92 -40.98
CA GLY A 25 18.36 20.82 -40.00
C GLY A 25 18.08 20.59 -38.52
N ALA A 26 17.17 19.68 -38.12
CA ALA A 26 17.09 19.28 -36.71
C ALA A 26 18.22 18.29 -36.41
N ARG A 27 19.07 18.57 -35.40
CA ARG A 27 19.93 17.52 -34.79
C ARG A 27 19.00 16.37 -34.44
N GLU A 28 19.30 15.17 -34.96
CA GLU A 28 18.64 13.94 -34.49
C GLU A 28 18.68 13.93 -32.95
N VAL A 29 17.51 13.91 -32.30
CA VAL A 29 17.42 13.89 -30.85
C VAL A 29 17.42 12.42 -30.44
N ALA A 30 18.59 11.85 -30.27
CA ALA A 30 18.85 10.42 -29.97
C ALA A 30 17.98 9.86 -28.82
N LEU A 31 17.49 10.68 -27.92
CA LEU A 31 16.64 10.31 -26.78
C LEU A 31 15.31 9.63 -27.17
N HIS A 32 14.80 9.91 -28.38
CA HIS A 32 13.48 9.41 -28.83
C HIS A 32 13.57 8.40 -29.98
N ASP A 33 14.79 8.09 -30.42
CA ASP A 33 14.99 7.14 -31.52
C ASP A 33 15.09 5.71 -30.99
N TYR A 34 14.41 4.79 -31.65
CA TYR A 34 14.56 3.36 -31.40
C TYR A 34 15.69 2.82 -32.28
N SER A 35 16.92 2.94 -31.81
CA SER A 35 18.14 2.55 -32.48
C SER A 35 18.51 1.07 -32.21
N GLU A 36 19.56 0.57 -32.88
CA GLU A 36 20.15 -0.75 -32.56
C GLU A 36 20.69 -0.80 -31.12
N GLU A 37 21.20 0.30 -30.60
CA GLU A 37 21.65 0.41 -29.20
C GLU A 37 20.47 0.33 -28.23
N THR A 38 19.36 1.00 -28.54
CA THR A 38 18.12 0.92 -27.75
C THR A 38 17.56 -0.51 -27.77
N GLU A 39 17.57 -1.18 -28.92
CA GLU A 39 17.15 -2.59 -29.04
C GLU A 39 18.04 -3.52 -28.21
N ALA A 40 19.37 -3.32 -28.21
CA ALA A 40 20.28 -4.10 -27.38
C ALA A 40 20.04 -3.89 -25.89
N LEU A 41 19.80 -2.64 -25.46
CA LEU A 41 19.46 -2.30 -24.09
C LEU A 41 18.11 -2.91 -23.66
N ALA A 42 17.10 -2.87 -24.53
CA ALA A 42 15.79 -3.49 -24.27
C ALA A 42 15.93 -4.99 -23.99
N ARG A 43 16.69 -5.72 -24.81
CA ARG A 43 16.96 -7.14 -24.60
C ARG A 43 17.69 -7.43 -23.29
N ALA A 44 18.66 -6.60 -22.93
CA ALA A 44 19.40 -6.74 -21.68
C ALA A 44 18.48 -6.53 -20.46
N ILE A 45 17.67 -5.47 -20.46
CA ILE A 45 16.69 -5.19 -19.39
C ILE A 45 15.65 -6.31 -19.29
N GLU A 46 15.13 -6.81 -20.42
CA GLU A 46 14.20 -7.95 -20.42
C GLU A 46 14.83 -9.20 -19.81
N ALA A 47 16.09 -9.50 -20.16
CA ALA A 47 16.81 -10.65 -19.62
C ALA A 47 16.98 -10.53 -18.11
N TYR A 48 17.42 -9.37 -17.61
CA TYR A 48 17.51 -9.06 -16.18
C TYR A 48 16.16 -9.24 -15.49
N ALA A 49 15.10 -8.62 -16.02
CA ALA A 49 13.77 -8.70 -15.42
C ALA A 49 13.25 -10.14 -15.34
N ARG A 50 13.43 -10.93 -16.39
CA ARG A 50 13.05 -12.36 -16.42
C ARG A 50 13.80 -13.16 -15.36
N GLU A 51 15.11 -12.97 -15.26
CA GLU A 51 15.93 -13.63 -14.27
C GLU A 51 15.51 -13.23 -12.85
N ARG A 52 15.34 -11.94 -12.58
CA ARG A 52 14.90 -11.40 -11.28
C ARG A 52 13.54 -11.94 -10.85
N ILE A 53 12.60 -12.11 -11.79
CA ILE A 53 11.26 -12.63 -11.52
C ILE A 53 11.27 -14.16 -11.35
N ALA A 54 12.10 -14.89 -12.10
CA ALA A 54 12.10 -16.35 -12.13
C ALA A 54 12.75 -17.00 -10.92
N ARG A 55 13.77 -16.37 -10.31
CA ARG A 55 14.58 -16.94 -9.23
C ARG A 55 14.27 -16.32 -7.88
N PRO A 56 14.45 -17.07 -6.78
CA PRO A 56 14.60 -16.48 -5.47
C PRO A 56 15.76 -15.49 -5.48
N GLN A 57 15.54 -14.32 -4.94
CA GLN A 57 16.58 -13.30 -4.81
C GLN A 57 17.26 -13.41 -3.46
N PRO A 58 18.53 -12.98 -3.31
CA PRO A 58 19.14 -12.80 -2.01
C PRO A 58 18.37 -11.73 -1.22
N LEU A 59 18.50 -11.73 0.08
CA LEU A 59 17.90 -10.69 0.92
C LEU A 59 18.57 -9.35 0.66
N ASP A 60 19.88 -9.37 0.40
CA ASP A 60 20.74 -8.19 0.23
C ASP A 60 20.75 -7.29 1.49
N GLY A 61 21.27 -6.07 1.40
CA GLY A 61 21.36 -5.19 2.56
C GLY A 61 21.77 -3.75 2.19
N PRO A 62 21.65 -2.81 3.12
CA PRO A 62 22.03 -1.42 2.85
C PRO A 62 23.56 -1.30 2.73
N ALA A 63 24.02 -0.44 1.84
CA ALA A 63 25.41 0.02 1.75
C ALA A 63 25.50 1.49 2.22
N SER A 64 26.69 1.93 2.65
CA SER A 64 26.91 3.31 3.05
C SER A 64 26.94 4.24 1.84
N PRO A 65 26.62 5.55 2.02
CA PRO A 65 26.76 6.55 0.96
C PRO A 65 28.15 6.60 0.36
N GLU A 66 29.20 6.45 1.19
CA GLU A 66 30.61 6.48 0.80
C GLU A 66 30.95 5.27 -0.07
N GLU A 67 30.49 4.08 0.31
CA GLU A 67 30.67 2.85 -0.46
C GLU A 67 29.98 2.96 -1.84
N LEU A 68 28.73 3.41 -1.86
CA LEU A 68 28.00 3.61 -3.12
C LEU A 68 28.67 4.65 -4.02
N ALA A 69 29.11 5.77 -3.47
CA ALA A 69 29.83 6.78 -4.22
C ALA A 69 31.15 6.25 -4.81
N HIS A 70 31.87 5.40 -4.05
CA HIS A 70 33.12 4.80 -4.51
C HIS A 70 32.88 3.75 -5.62
N ARG A 71 31.88 2.90 -5.48
CA ARG A 71 31.59 1.81 -6.43
C ARG A 71 30.87 2.28 -7.69
N ALA A 72 29.91 3.19 -7.56
CA ALA A 72 29.14 3.70 -8.70
C ALA A 72 29.82 4.85 -9.43
N GLY A 73 30.64 5.64 -8.73
CA GLY A 73 31.28 6.84 -9.30
C GLY A 73 30.25 7.90 -9.71
N ARG A 74 30.66 8.77 -10.61
CA ARG A 74 29.78 9.82 -11.14
C ARG A 74 29.04 9.32 -12.38
N THR A 75 27.73 9.12 -12.26
CA THR A 75 26.88 8.55 -13.32
C THR A 75 26.16 9.62 -14.16
N ILE A 76 25.86 10.78 -13.56
CA ILE A 76 25.17 11.87 -14.26
C ILE A 76 26.23 12.83 -14.82
N THR A 77 26.51 12.71 -16.10
CA THR A 77 27.52 13.49 -16.84
C THR A 77 26.92 14.05 -18.12
N PRO A 78 27.56 15.08 -18.76
CA PRO A 78 27.08 15.61 -20.04
C PRO A 78 27.01 14.56 -21.16
N GLU A 79 27.91 13.59 -21.16
CA GLU A 79 28.03 12.54 -22.17
C GLU A 79 27.17 11.29 -21.84
N GLY A 80 26.77 11.13 -20.57
CA GLY A 80 26.20 9.89 -20.04
C GLY A 80 27.26 8.80 -19.85
N ILE A 81 26.85 7.66 -19.30
CA ILE A 81 27.73 6.47 -19.12
C ILE A 81 27.35 5.32 -20.05
N GLY A 82 26.29 5.48 -20.84
CA GLY A 82 25.74 4.47 -21.72
C GLY A 82 24.82 3.45 -21.00
N GLY A 83 23.85 2.91 -21.74
CA GLY A 83 22.80 2.05 -21.16
C GLY A 83 23.33 0.75 -20.57
N ALA A 84 24.29 0.11 -21.23
CA ALA A 84 24.90 -1.13 -20.75
C ALA A 84 25.63 -0.93 -19.41
N GLU A 85 26.39 0.13 -19.27
CA GLU A 85 27.09 0.44 -18.01
C GLU A 85 26.10 0.85 -16.90
N ALA A 86 25.06 1.61 -17.22
CA ALA A 86 24.01 1.94 -16.26
C ALA A 86 23.28 0.70 -15.74
N LEU A 87 22.98 -0.27 -16.62
CA LEU A 87 22.38 -1.54 -16.22
C LEU A 87 23.34 -2.37 -15.37
N ARG A 88 24.62 -2.47 -15.75
CA ARG A 88 25.65 -3.17 -14.97
C ARG A 88 25.78 -2.59 -13.56
N LEU A 89 25.80 -1.26 -13.43
CA LEU A 89 25.83 -0.60 -12.13
C LEU A 89 24.58 -0.89 -11.30
N TRP A 90 23.43 -0.95 -11.93
CA TRP A 90 22.22 -1.38 -11.28
C TRP A 90 22.35 -2.81 -10.73
N GLU A 91 22.74 -3.75 -11.58
CA GLU A 91 22.83 -5.16 -11.21
C GLU A 91 23.88 -5.47 -10.15
N GLU A 92 25.06 -4.86 -10.25
CA GLU A 92 26.21 -5.21 -9.42
C GLU A 92 26.41 -4.31 -8.21
N VAL A 93 25.80 -3.11 -8.19
CA VAL A 93 26.03 -2.12 -7.14
C VAL A 93 24.75 -1.68 -6.44
N LEU A 94 23.75 -1.20 -7.20
CA LEU A 94 22.60 -0.54 -6.62
C LEU A 94 21.52 -1.51 -6.16
N ALA A 95 21.22 -2.54 -6.93
CA ALA A 95 20.23 -3.56 -6.54
C ALA A 95 20.70 -4.36 -5.31
N PRO A 96 21.97 -4.83 -5.20
CA PRO A 96 22.46 -5.50 -3.99
C PRO A 96 22.55 -4.58 -2.76
N ALA A 97 22.51 -3.26 -2.94
CA ALA A 97 22.42 -2.29 -1.85
C ALA A 97 20.97 -1.99 -1.43
N THR A 98 20.01 -2.78 -1.92
CA THR A 98 18.57 -2.62 -1.66
C THR A 98 18.01 -3.94 -1.14
N ILE A 99 17.49 -3.96 0.09
CA ILE A 99 16.87 -5.16 0.66
C ILE A 99 15.69 -5.60 -0.22
N SER A 100 15.67 -6.88 -0.60
CA SER A 100 14.63 -7.47 -1.46
C SER A 100 13.33 -7.65 -0.68
N THR A 101 12.39 -6.72 -0.83
CA THR A 101 11.10 -6.74 -0.10
C THR A 101 10.23 -7.96 -0.42
N ASP A 102 10.43 -8.59 -1.58
CA ASP A 102 9.74 -9.82 -2.01
C ASP A 102 10.43 -11.12 -1.52
N HIS A 103 11.49 -11.01 -0.70
CA HIS A 103 12.12 -12.17 -0.07
C HIS A 103 11.22 -12.78 1.01
N PRO A 104 11.05 -14.11 1.08
CA PRO A 104 10.17 -14.76 2.06
C PRO A 104 10.54 -14.46 3.53
N SER A 105 11.81 -14.20 3.81
CA SER A 105 12.31 -13.84 5.14
C SER A 105 12.37 -12.33 5.41
N PHE A 106 11.79 -11.49 4.54
CA PHE A 106 11.59 -10.07 4.85
C PHE A 106 10.33 -9.93 5.70
N LEU A 107 10.48 -9.84 7.00
CA LEU A 107 9.39 -9.82 7.99
C LEU A 107 9.36 -8.52 8.82
N ALA A 108 10.11 -7.50 8.38
CA ALA A 108 10.11 -6.16 8.95
C ALA A 108 8.98 -5.30 8.35
N PHE A 109 8.60 -4.22 9.02
CA PHE A 109 7.60 -3.26 8.54
C PHE A 109 6.30 -3.94 8.07
N VAL A 110 5.81 -3.58 6.90
CA VAL A 110 4.79 -4.33 6.11
C VAL A 110 5.32 -4.41 4.69
N PRO A 111 6.05 -5.48 4.33
CA PRO A 111 6.69 -5.61 3.03
C PRO A 111 5.68 -5.84 1.91
N GLY A 112 6.14 -5.71 0.66
CA GLY A 112 5.37 -6.08 -0.51
C GLY A 112 5.92 -7.35 -1.15
N ALA A 113 5.05 -8.30 -1.47
CA ALA A 113 5.41 -9.52 -2.22
C ALA A 113 4.58 -9.59 -3.51
N PRO A 114 4.90 -8.78 -4.54
CA PRO A 114 4.04 -8.64 -5.71
C PRO A 114 3.92 -9.95 -6.48
N SER A 115 2.72 -10.18 -7.03
CA SER A 115 2.46 -11.30 -7.92
C SER A 115 3.27 -11.14 -9.23
N LYS A 116 3.62 -12.24 -9.86
CA LYS A 116 4.41 -12.17 -11.09
C LYS A 116 3.65 -11.46 -12.22
N ALA A 117 2.34 -11.67 -12.32
CA ALA A 117 1.51 -10.97 -13.30
C ALA A 117 1.46 -9.46 -13.05
N SER A 118 1.35 -9.00 -11.80
CA SER A 118 1.32 -7.57 -11.48
C SER A 118 2.63 -6.86 -11.87
N VAL A 119 3.78 -7.48 -11.61
CA VAL A 119 5.10 -6.94 -11.98
C VAL A 119 5.27 -6.87 -13.50
N LEU A 120 4.90 -7.94 -14.21
CA LEU A 120 5.01 -7.98 -15.68
C LEU A 120 4.10 -6.95 -16.35
N PHE A 121 2.90 -6.76 -15.80
CA PHE A 121 1.97 -5.79 -16.36
C PHE A 121 2.37 -4.35 -16.05
N ASP A 122 3.09 -4.11 -14.96
CA ASP A 122 3.64 -2.80 -14.63
C ASP A 122 4.63 -2.31 -15.69
N LEU A 123 5.39 -3.21 -16.30
CA LEU A 123 6.24 -2.91 -17.46
C LEU A 123 5.40 -2.43 -18.66
N ALA A 124 4.27 -3.09 -18.95
CA ALA A 124 3.38 -2.69 -20.05
C ALA A 124 2.77 -1.30 -19.81
N ILE A 125 2.38 -0.99 -18.58
CA ILE A 125 1.86 0.34 -18.20
C ILE A 125 2.93 1.41 -18.40
N SER A 126 4.18 1.13 -17.97
CA SER A 126 5.31 2.05 -18.13
C SER A 126 5.65 2.28 -19.61
N ALA A 127 5.66 1.23 -20.43
CA ALA A 127 5.91 1.31 -21.87
C ALA A 127 4.82 2.12 -22.61
N SER A 128 3.59 2.10 -22.10
CA SER A 128 2.46 2.85 -22.67
C SER A 128 2.39 4.30 -22.20
N SER A 129 3.19 4.69 -21.21
CA SER A 129 3.15 6.03 -20.58
C SER A 129 1.73 6.47 -20.21
N THR A 130 0.96 5.55 -19.63
CA THR A 130 -0.48 5.73 -19.40
C THR A 130 -0.75 6.80 -18.35
N TYR A 131 -1.45 7.85 -18.73
CA TYR A 131 -2.05 8.82 -17.80
C TYR A 131 -3.45 8.35 -17.40
N ALA A 132 -3.78 8.44 -16.11
CA ALA A 132 -5.06 7.97 -15.60
C ALA A 132 -5.75 9.00 -14.67
N GLY A 133 -5.54 10.29 -14.90
CA GLY A 133 -6.14 11.37 -14.11
C GLY A 133 -7.55 11.74 -14.59
N SER A 134 -7.82 11.60 -15.89
CA SER A 134 -9.10 11.94 -16.49
C SER A 134 -9.64 10.82 -17.39
N TRP A 135 -10.96 10.81 -17.57
CA TRP A 135 -11.61 9.84 -18.45
C TRP A 135 -11.23 10.06 -19.92
N ILE A 136 -11.22 11.31 -20.38
CA ILE A 136 -10.92 11.61 -21.78
C ILE A 136 -9.52 11.19 -22.22
N GLU A 137 -8.54 11.22 -21.31
CA GLU A 137 -7.15 10.86 -21.61
C GLU A 137 -6.86 9.40 -21.36
N GLY A 138 -7.57 8.75 -20.41
CA GLY A 138 -7.24 7.41 -19.95
C GLY A 138 -8.45 6.55 -19.62
N SER A 139 -9.55 6.62 -20.41
CA SER A 139 -10.80 5.91 -20.11
C SER A 139 -10.59 4.41 -19.82
N GLY A 140 -9.75 3.72 -20.59
CA GLY A 140 -9.46 2.30 -20.37
C GLY A 140 -8.78 2.04 -19.02
N ALA A 141 -7.83 2.88 -18.63
CA ALA A 141 -7.14 2.77 -17.36
C ALA A 141 -8.07 3.12 -16.18
N VAL A 142 -8.83 4.21 -16.32
CA VAL A 142 -9.80 4.63 -15.30
C VAL A 142 -10.91 3.60 -15.11
N TRP A 143 -11.39 2.99 -16.21
CA TRP A 143 -12.38 1.92 -16.14
C TRP A 143 -11.87 0.71 -15.35
N ALA A 144 -10.66 0.24 -15.62
CA ALA A 144 -10.06 -0.92 -14.96
C ALA A 144 -9.77 -0.64 -13.47
N GLU A 145 -9.31 0.57 -13.15
CA GLU A 145 -9.16 1.00 -11.75
C GLU A 145 -10.52 1.05 -11.03
N ASN A 146 -11.54 1.59 -11.66
CA ASN A 146 -12.90 1.66 -11.09
C ASN A 146 -13.52 0.27 -10.90
N GLU A 147 -13.24 -0.69 -11.78
CA GLU A 147 -13.68 -2.08 -11.60
C GLU A 147 -13.05 -2.68 -10.33
N THR A 148 -11.76 -2.46 -10.13
CA THR A 148 -11.04 -2.91 -8.94
C THR A 148 -11.55 -2.24 -7.67
N LEU A 149 -11.82 -0.92 -7.71
CA LEU A 149 -12.35 -0.17 -6.58
C LEU A 149 -13.76 -0.65 -6.19
N ARG A 150 -14.65 -0.91 -7.18
CA ARG A 150 -15.96 -1.49 -6.93
C ARG A 150 -15.88 -2.89 -6.32
N TRP A 151 -14.94 -3.72 -6.79
CA TRP A 151 -14.69 -5.02 -6.17
C TRP A 151 -14.29 -4.87 -4.70
N LEU A 152 -13.34 -3.98 -4.38
CA LEU A 152 -12.92 -3.73 -2.99
C LEU A 152 -14.07 -3.19 -2.14
N ALA A 153 -14.88 -2.27 -2.68
CA ALA A 153 -16.07 -1.76 -2.01
C ALA A 153 -17.07 -2.87 -1.68
N GLY A 154 -17.33 -3.77 -2.64
CA GLY A 154 -18.21 -4.93 -2.46
C GLY A 154 -17.67 -5.92 -1.43
N VAL A 155 -16.36 -6.18 -1.43
CA VAL A 155 -15.69 -7.01 -0.41
C VAL A 155 -15.85 -6.39 0.98
N ALA A 156 -15.75 -5.07 1.12
CA ALA A 156 -15.98 -4.38 2.38
C ALA A 156 -17.47 -4.28 2.78
N GLY A 157 -18.41 -4.62 1.88
CA GLY A 157 -19.85 -4.53 2.14
C GLY A 157 -20.43 -3.11 2.00
N LEU A 158 -19.74 -2.22 1.28
CA LEU A 158 -20.25 -0.89 0.99
C LEU A 158 -21.36 -0.93 -0.09
N PRO A 159 -22.22 0.09 -0.20
CA PRO A 159 -23.29 0.12 -1.19
C PRO A 159 -22.76 0.15 -2.63
N GLU A 160 -23.58 -0.23 -3.60
CA GLU A 160 -23.23 -0.32 -5.02
C GLU A 160 -22.70 0.99 -5.62
N GLY A 161 -23.14 2.15 -5.10
CA GLY A 161 -22.66 3.46 -5.51
C GLY A 161 -21.29 3.86 -4.95
N ALA A 162 -20.69 3.05 -4.08
CA ALA A 162 -19.38 3.32 -3.53
C ALA A 162 -18.28 3.24 -4.59
N GLY A 163 -17.27 4.08 -4.46
CA GLY A 163 -16.15 4.15 -5.39
C GLY A 163 -15.06 5.07 -4.88
N GLY A 164 -14.04 5.32 -5.67
CA GLY A 164 -12.92 6.11 -5.17
C GLY A 164 -11.81 6.29 -6.18
N VAL A 165 -10.58 6.20 -5.71
CA VAL A 165 -9.39 6.47 -6.51
C VAL A 165 -8.18 5.72 -5.97
N PHE A 166 -7.22 5.40 -6.83
CA PHE A 166 -5.90 4.95 -6.40
C PHE A 166 -4.96 6.13 -6.16
N VAL A 167 -4.31 6.14 -5.01
CA VAL A 167 -3.28 7.10 -4.62
C VAL A 167 -1.94 6.39 -4.36
N SER A 168 -0.87 7.12 -4.05
CA SER A 168 0.48 6.55 -3.91
C SER A 168 0.68 5.66 -2.68
N GLY A 169 -0.11 5.83 -1.64
CA GLY A 169 0.04 5.03 -0.40
C GLY A 169 -0.94 5.49 0.67
N GLY A 170 -1.04 4.71 1.76
CA GLY A 170 -1.98 4.97 2.85
C GLY A 170 -1.89 6.39 3.42
N THR A 171 -0.69 6.99 3.47
CA THR A 171 -0.52 8.39 3.92
C THR A 171 -1.28 9.37 3.04
N ALA A 172 -1.20 9.21 1.72
CA ALA A 172 -1.95 10.06 0.77
C ALA A 172 -3.46 9.74 0.80
N GLY A 173 -3.80 8.46 1.02
CA GLY A 173 -5.18 8.02 1.19
C GLY A 173 -5.84 8.62 2.43
N ASN A 174 -5.20 8.49 3.59
CA ASN A 174 -5.67 9.07 4.86
C ASN A 174 -5.83 10.60 4.75
N LEU A 175 -4.84 11.30 4.15
CA LEU A 175 -4.94 12.75 3.96
C LEU A 175 -6.15 13.11 3.08
N SER A 176 -6.31 12.46 1.93
CA SER A 176 -7.42 12.75 1.00
C SER A 176 -8.79 12.43 1.62
N ALA A 177 -8.91 11.32 2.34
CA ALA A 177 -10.12 10.97 3.07
C ALA A 177 -10.49 12.02 4.12
N LEU A 178 -9.51 12.46 4.92
CA LEU A 178 -9.73 13.47 5.96
C LEU A 178 -10.02 14.86 5.39
N VAL A 179 -9.46 15.23 4.24
CA VAL A 179 -9.83 16.45 3.50
C VAL A 179 -11.31 16.39 3.09
N THR A 180 -11.76 15.26 2.55
CA THR A 180 -13.17 15.03 2.21
C THR A 180 -14.05 15.12 3.44
N ALA A 181 -13.69 14.44 4.53
CA ALA A 181 -14.43 14.45 5.79
C ALA A 181 -14.61 15.86 6.35
N ARG A 182 -13.53 16.65 6.36
CA ARG A 182 -13.56 18.05 6.82
C ARG A 182 -14.44 18.92 5.93
N HIS A 183 -14.36 18.76 4.62
CA HIS A 183 -15.21 19.46 3.66
C HIS A 183 -16.70 19.16 3.91
N ALA A 184 -17.05 17.89 4.03
CA ALA A 184 -18.41 17.46 4.33
C ALA A 184 -18.91 18.01 5.68
N ALA A 185 -18.08 17.98 6.72
CA ALA A 185 -18.40 18.55 8.04
C ALA A 185 -18.62 20.06 7.96
N SER A 186 -17.79 20.80 7.21
CA SER A 186 -17.97 22.24 7.00
C SER A 186 -19.32 22.57 6.35
N GLY A 187 -19.74 21.78 5.34
CA GLY A 187 -21.04 21.93 4.69
C GLY A 187 -22.21 21.70 5.65
N ARG A 188 -22.17 20.64 6.45
CA ARG A 188 -23.22 20.33 7.45
C ARG A 188 -23.32 21.38 8.55
N ARG A 189 -22.22 21.96 8.98
CA ARG A 189 -22.19 22.99 10.04
C ARG A 189 -22.60 24.38 9.57
N GLY A 190 -22.55 24.64 8.26
CA GLY A 190 -22.75 25.96 7.71
C GLY A 190 -21.60 26.94 7.96
N GLY A 191 -20.40 26.44 8.30
CA GLY A 191 -19.22 27.26 8.57
C GLY A 191 -18.04 26.50 9.17
N ARG A 192 -16.97 27.25 9.45
CA ARG A 192 -15.76 26.71 10.07
C ARG A 192 -15.80 26.87 11.59
N PRO A 193 -15.38 25.87 12.37
CA PRO A 193 -15.17 26.01 13.81
C PRO A 193 -13.92 26.85 14.09
N GLY A 194 -13.71 27.20 15.36
CA GLY A 194 -12.47 27.85 15.78
C GLY A 194 -11.23 26.99 15.48
N ARG A 195 -11.35 25.67 15.64
CA ARG A 195 -10.31 24.69 15.31
C ARG A 195 -10.93 23.36 14.94
N TRP A 196 -10.34 22.73 13.90
CA TRP A 196 -10.73 21.38 13.47
C TRP A 196 -10.03 20.31 14.31
N ALA A 197 -10.64 19.14 14.47
CA ALA A 197 -10.05 17.99 15.15
C ALA A 197 -10.46 16.66 14.51
N VAL A 198 -9.58 15.67 14.65
CA VAL A 198 -9.81 14.26 14.31
C VAL A 198 -9.49 13.39 15.51
N ALA A 199 -10.26 12.32 15.74
CA ALA A 199 -10.00 11.36 16.80
C ALA A 199 -9.46 10.05 16.22
N CYS A 200 -8.52 9.42 16.92
CA CYS A 200 -7.98 8.09 16.59
C CYS A 200 -7.39 7.44 17.85
N ALA A 201 -7.09 6.15 17.80
CA ALA A 201 -6.29 5.51 18.83
C ALA A 201 -4.91 6.18 18.96
N ASP A 202 -4.34 6.19 20.15
CA ASP A 202 -2.94 6.61 20.36
C ASP A 202 -1.92 5.66 19.69
N THR A 203 -2.36 4.46 19.32
CA THR A 203 -1.63 3.46 18.51
C THR A 203 -1.83 3.60 17.00
N ALA A 204 -2.66 4.57 16.54
CA ALA A 204 -2.93 4.77 15.12
C ALA A 204 -1.65 5.07 14.33
N HIS A 205 -1.65 4.74 13.04
CA HIS A 205 -0.50 4.99 12.19
C HIS A 205 -0.18 6.50 12.12
N SER A 206 1.10 6.82 12.16
CA SER A 206 1.61 8.22 12.16
C SER A 206 1.10 9.10 11.02
N SER A 207 0.62 8.51 9.93
CA SER A 207 0.01 9.24 8.81
C SER A 207 -1.24 10.02 9.21
N VAL A 208 -2.00 9.57 10.22
CA VAL A 208 -3.17 10.30 10.73
C VAL A 208 -2.75 11.61 11.39
N VAL A 209 -1.75 11.54 12.29
CA VAL A 209 -1.15 12.72 12.91
C VAL A 209 -0.51 13.64 11.88
N SER A 210 0.17 13.07 10.88
CA SER A 210 0.77 13.83 9.78
C SER A 210 -0.29 14.55 8.94
N ALA A 211 -1.39 13.86 8.60
CA ALA A 211 -2.51 14.48 7.87
C ALA A 211 -3.17 15.61 8.68
N ALA A 212 -3.41 15.40 9.98
CA ALA A 212 -3.95 16.43 10.86
C ALA A 212 -3.04 17.67 10.89
N ARG A 213 -1.72 17.47 10.97
CA ARG A 213 -0.74 18.57 10.94
C ARG A 213 -0.79 19.35 9.62
N VAL A 214 -0.84 18.65 8.47
CA VAL A 214 -0.97 19.28 7.16
C VAL A 214 -2.26 20.10 7.05
N MET A 215 -3.32 19.61 7.67
CA MET A 215 -4.64 20.24 7.67
C MET A 215 -4.83 21.31 8.74
N ASP A 216 -3.83 21.57 9.58
CA ASP A 216 -3.93 22.43 10.75
C ASP A 216 -5.11 22.03 11.67
N ALA A 217 -5.19 20.75 11.97
CA ALA A 217 -6.21 20.16 12.84
C ALA A 217 -5.57 19.51 14.08
N ASP A 218 -6.30 19.48 15.18
CA ASP A 218 -5.90 18.79 16.40
C ASP A 218 -6.16 17.29 16.29
N VAL A 219 -5.45 16.51 17.10
CA VAL A 219 -5.68 15.07 17.23
C VAL A 219 -6.13 14.78 18.65
N ILE A 220 -7.30 14.15 18.78
CA ILE A 220 -7.77 13.55 20.03
C ILE A 220 -7.25 12.12 20.05
N ALA A 221 -6.17 11.89 20.79
CA ALA A 221 -5.62 10.55 21.00
C ALA A 221 -6.47 9.81 22.05
N VAL A 222 -7.12 8.73 21.64
CA VAL A 222 -7.95 7.90 22.51
C VAL A 222 -7.10 6.73 23.03
N PRO A 223 -7.08 6.48 24.34
CA PRO A 223 -6.38 5.33 24.90
C PRO A 223 -6.87 4.01 24.30
N HIS A 224 -5.93 3.14 23.96
CA HIS A 224 -6.21 1.79 23.47
C HIS A 224 -6.50 0.80 24.62
N ASP A 225 -7.12 -0.33 24.28
CA ASP A 225 -7.27 -1.47 25.20
C ASP A 225 -5.97 -2.29 25.32
N GLU A 226 -5.97 -3.35 26.15
CA GLU A 226 -4.84 -4.25 26.38
C GLU A 226 -4.29 -4.92 25.11
N ARG A 227 -5.07 -4.89 24.01
CA ARG A 227 -4.70 -5.43 22.70
C ARG A 227 -4.27 -4.35 21.70
N GLY A 228 -4.20 -3.10 22.12
CA GLY A 228 -3.83 -1.96 21.29
C GLY A 228 -4.94 -1.46 20.38
N ARG A 229 -6.23 -1.69 20.72
CA ARG A 229 -7.38 -1.38 19.87
C ARG A 229 -8.14 -0.14 20.37
N LEU A 230 -8.63 0.67 19.46
CA LEU A 230 -9.68 1.64 19.73
C LEU A 230 -11.00 0.90 19.97
N THR A 231 -11.68 1.21 21.05
CA THR A 231 -13.02 0.66 21.35
C THR A 231 -14.07 1.75 21.37
N GLY A 232 -15.34 1.38 21.04
CA GLY A 232 -16.46 2.31 21.09
C GLY A 232 -16.61 3.00 22.46
N PRO A 233 -16.60 2.27 23.59
CA PRO A 233 -16.67 2.87 24.93
C PRO A 233 -15.52 3.83 25.25
N ALA A 234 -14.26 3.49 24.88
CA ALA A 234 -13.12 4.37 25.10
C ALA A 234 -13.23 5.65 24.26
N LEU A 235 -13.66 5.52 23.01
CA LEU A 235 -13.94 6.66 22.14
C LEU A 235 -15.02 7.57 22.73
N ALA A 236 -16.16 7.01 23.12
CA ALA A 236 -17.26 7.79 23.70
C ALA A 236 -16.79 8.57 24.93
N ALA A 237 -16.08 7.91 25.86
CA ALA A 237 -15.58 8.55 27.09
C ALA A 237 -14.56 9.68 26.78
N ALA A 238 -13.65 9.46 25.81
CA ALA A 238 -12.70 10.49 25.41
C ALA A 238 -13.39 11.72 24.79
N LEU A 239 -14.43 11.49 23.98
CA LEU A 239 -15.18 12.57 23.35
C LEU A 239 -16.10 13.33 24.32
N ASP A 240 -16.63 12.67 25.36
CA ASP A 240 -17.41 13.33 26.42
C ASP A 240 -16.55 14.27 27.28
N GLY A 241 -15.26 13.94 27.43
CA GLY A 241 -14.29 14.75 28.15
C GLY A 241 -13.63 15.86 27.34
N ALA A 242 -13.84 15.90 26.03
CA ALA A 242 -13.17 16.83 25.13
C ALA A 242 -14.05 18.02 24.76
N GLU A 243 -13.66 19.24 25.14
CA GLU A 243 -14.27 20.48 24.67
C GLU A 243 -13.80 20.84 23.26
N VAL A 244 -14.17 20.02 22.24
CA VAL A 244 -13.73 20.23 20.85
C VAL A 244 -14.91 20.47 19.93
N ASP A 245 -15.15 21.73 19.63
CA ASP A 245 -16.24 22.16 18.74
C ASP A 245 -16.06 21.66 17.29
N GLY A 246 -14.83 21.45 16.83
CA GLY A 246 -14.50 21.14 15.44
C GLY A 246 -14.14 19.69 15.15
N LEU A 247 -14.52 18.73 15.99
CA LEU A 247 -14.35 17.32 15.70
C LEU A 247 -15.16 16.95 14.46
N PHE A 248 -14.50 16.41 13.42
CA PHE A 248 -15.16 16.10 12.15
C PHE A 248 -15.07 14.63 11.74
N ALA A 249 -14.07 13.89 12.25
CA ALA A 249 -13.85 12.50 11.86
C ALA A 249 -13.25 11.67 12.99
N VAL A 250 -13.49 10.36 12.90
CA VAL A 250 -12.79 9.33 13.67
C VAL A 250 -12.09 8.42 12.68
N VAL A 251 -10.82 8.08 12.96
CA VAL A 251 -10.05 7.09 12.21
C VAL A 251 -9.87 5.86 13.06
N ALA A 252 -10.41 4.73 12.61
CA ALA A 252 -10.15 3.42 13.19
C ALA A 252 -9.19 2.61 12.32
N SER A 253 -8.37 1.76 12.92
CA SER A 253 -7.42 0.90 12.24
C SER A 253 -8.00 -0.51 12.05
N ALA A 254 -8.02 -1.01 10.82
CA ALA A 254 -8.33 -2.40 10.55
C ALA A 254 -7.05 -3.16 10.21
N GLY A 255 -6.24 -3.39 11.24
CA GLY A 255 -4.89 -3.93 11.18
C GLY A 255 -3.84 -2.87 11.49
N SER A 256 -3.61 -2.60 12.79
CA SER A 256 -2.58 -1.67 13.23
C SER A 256 -1.19 -2.14 12.80
N THR A 257 -0.33 -1.20 12.40
CA THR A 257 1.02 -1.53 11.90
C THR A 257 1.84 -2.29 12.94
N ASN A 258 1.72 -1.92 14.21
CA ASN A 258 2.57 -2.49 15.25
C ASN A 258 2.15 -3.90 15.68
N ALA A 259 0.85 -4.11 15.90
CA ALA A 259 0.31 -5.35 16.47
C ALA A 259 -0.55 -6.17 15.50
N GLY A 260 -0.96 -5.61 14.37
CA GLY A 260 -1.93 -6.25 13.48
C GLY A 260 -3.33 -6.32 14.05
N ALA A 261 -3.61 -5.57 15.12
CA ALA A 261 -4.90 -5.55 15.79
C ALA A 261 -5.94 -4.79 14.97
N ILE A 262 -7.20 -5.23 15.05
CA ILE A 262 -8.34 -4.56 14.42
C ILE A 262 -9.14 -3.88 15.53
N ASP A 263 -9.38 -2.58 15.37
CA ASP A 263 -10.20 -1.80 16.27
C ASP A 263 -11.65 -2.34 16.33
N ASP A 264 -12.39 -1.98 17.36
CA ASP A 264 -13.83 -2.26 17.48
C ASP A 264 -14.61 -1.40 16.47
N LEU A 265 -14.57 -1.82 15.20
CA LEU A 265 -15.15 -1.05 14.08
C LEU A 265 -16.65 -0.84 14.27
N GLU A 266 -17.39 -1.82 14.83
CA GLU A 266 -18.83 -1.75 15.06
C GLU A 266 -19.14 -0.70 16.16
N GLY A 267 -18.45 -0.78 17.30
CA GLY A 267 -18.65 0.19 18.39
C GLY A 267 -18.19 1.61 18.03
N VAL A 268 -17.10 1.73 17.26
CA VAL A 268 -16.66 3.04 16.73
C VAL A 268 -17.69 3.61 15.75
N ALA A 269 -18.24 2.77 14.86
CA ALA A 269 -19.28 3.19 13.91
C ALA A 269 -20.56 3.67 14.63
N ASP A 270 -20.93 3.03 15.75
CA ASP A 270 -22.07 3.45 16.58
C ASP A 270 -21.86 4.87 17.12
N VAL A 271 -20.69 5.12 17.71
CA VAL A 271 -20.35 6.48 18.24
C VAL A 271 -20.31 7.51 17.11
N CYS A 272 -19.75 7.16 15.95
CA CYS A 272 -19.71 8.07 14.80
C CYS A 272 -21.11 8.43 14.30
N ALA A 273 -22.00 7.44 14.19
CA ALA A 273 -23.39 7.64 13.76
C ALA A 273 -24.17 8.50 14.75
N GLU A 274 -24.04 8.24 16.06
CA GLU A 274 -24.70 9.02 17.11
C GLU A 274 -24.28 10.50 17.09
N ARG A 275 -22.99 10.75 16.84
CA ARG A 275 -22.42 12.12 16.89
C ARG A 275 -22.35 12.82 15.54
N GLY A 276 -22.75 12.16 14.44
CA GLY A 276 -22.69 12.71 13.09
C GLY A 276 -21.26 12.95 12.59
N LEU A 277 -20.31 12.10 13.01
CA LEU A 277 -18.90 12.16 12.65
C LEU A 277 -18.63 11.29 11.43
N TRP A 278 -17.64 11.70 10.62
CA TRP A 278 -17.12 10.87 9.53
C TRP A 278 -16.35 9.67 10.08
N PHE A 279 -16.73 8.48 9.65
CA PHE A 279 -16.06 7.24 10.02
C PHE A 279 -15.10 6.81 8.90
N HIS A 280 -13.79 6.95 9.13
CA HIS A 280 -12.73 6.49 8.23
C HIS A 280 -12.04 5.27 8.81
N VAL A 281 -11.81 4.25 7.95
CA VAL A 281 -11.10 3.03 8.34
C VAL A 281 -9.75 2.96 7.62
N ASP A 282 -8.67 3.06 8.38
CA ASP A 282 -7.33 2.75 7.90
C ASP A 282 -7.12 1.23 7.89
N ALA A 283 -7.41 0.62 6.76
CA ALA A 283 -7.19 -0.79 6.48
C ALA A 283 -5.98 -1.01 5.54
N ALA A 284 -5.05 -0.05 5.51
CA ALA A 284 -3.92 -0.05 4.57
C ALA A 284 -3.18 -1.39 4.53
N TYR A 285 -2.94 -1.98 5.69
CA TYR A 285 -2.34 -3.30 5.80
C TYR A 285 -3.39 -4.41 5.86
N GLY A 286 -4.29 -4.31 6.85
CA GLY A 286 -5.16 -5.43 7.21
C GLY A 286 -6.34 -5.64 6.26
N GLY A 287 -6.65 -4.70 5.37
CA GLY A 287 -7.78 -4.79 4.44
C GLY A 287 -7.75 -6.03 3.53
N ALA A 288 -6.57 -6.61 3.28
CA ALA A 288 -6.47 -7.90 2.60
C ALA A 288 -7.14 -9.04 3.38
N GLY A 289 -7.19 -8.96 4.71
CA GLY A 289 -7.87 -9.94 5.57
C GLY A 289 -9.37 -10.04 5.30
N LEU A 290 -9.98 -9.03 4.68
CA LEU A 290 -11.37 -9.08 4.21
C LEU A 290 -11.63 -10.23 3.23
N LEU A 291 -10.61 -10.72 2.54
CA LEU A 291 -10.70 -11.84 1.60
C LEU A 291 -10.70 -13.20 2.32
N ALA A 292 -10.22 -13.27 3.56
CA ALA A 292 -9.99 -14.51 4.28
C ALA A 292 -11.17 -14.87 5.20
N PRO A 293 -11.92 -15.94 4.93
CA PRO A 293 -13.00 -16.38 5.79
C PRO A 293 -12.61 -16.58 7.25
N SER A 294 -11.37 -17.01 7.52
CA SER A 294 -10.89 -17.28 8.88
C SER A 294 -10.80 -16.05 9.79
N VAL A 295 -10.79 -14.84 9.23
CA VAL A 295 -10.71 -13.58 9.99
C VAL A 295 -11.77 -12.54 9.60
N ARG A 296 -12.60 -12.84 8.61
CA ARG A 296 -13.61 -11.93 8.05
C ARG A 296 -14.50 -11.27 9.10
N GLU A 297 -14.96 -12.04 10.07
CA GLU A 297 -15.87 -11.56 11.12
C GLU A 297 -15.27 -10.46 12.00
N ARG A 298 -13.93 -10.34 12.04
CA ARG A 298 -13.24 -9.29 12.81
C ARG A 298 -13.43 -7.90 12.22
N PHE A 299 -13.84 -7.82 10.95
CA PHE A 299 -14.06 -6.57 10.22
C PHE A 299 -15.50 -6.06 10.29
N ARG A 300 -16.37 -6.67 11.12
CA ARG A 300 -17.73 -6.17 11.30
C ARG A 300 -17.72 -4.70 11.67
N GLY A 301 -18.56 -3.91 10.99
CA GLY A 301 -18.60 -2.46 11.12
C GLY A 301 -17.90 -1.70 9.99
N ILE A 302 -16.98 -2.35 9.23
CA ILE A 302 -16.33 -1.69 8.07
C ILE A 302 -17.34 -1.29 6.99
N GLU A 303 -18.40 -2.06 6.84
CA GLU A 303 -19.50 -1.78 5.89
C GLU A 303 -20.25 -0.48 6.22
N ARG A 304 -20.00 0.10 7.38
CA ARG A 304 -20.59 1.39 7.83
C ARG A 304 -19.66 2.58 7.62
N ALA A 305 -18.41 2.33 7.20
CA ALA A 305 -17.43 3.40 7.00
C ALA A 305 -17.88 4.38 5.89
N ASP A 306 -17.62 5.67 6.10
CA ASP A 306 -17.78 6.70 5.06
C ASP A 306 -16.64 6.65 4.04
N SER A 307 -15.46 6.20 4.48
CA SER A 307 -14.33 5.90 3.62
C SER A 307 -13.40 4.86 4.25
N PHE A 308 -12.68 4.13 3.42
CA PHE A 308 -11.58 3.29 3.88
C PHE A 308 -10.43 3.27 2.88
N ILE A 309 -9.25 2.87 3.35
CA ILE A 309 -8.09 2.64 2.50
C ILE A 309 -7.62 1.19 2.61
N VAL A 310 -7.03 0.70 1.52
CA VAL A 310 -6.21 -0.52 1.51
C VAL A 310 -5.03 -0.33 0.57
N ASP A 311 -3.83 -0.78 0.96
CA ASP A 311 -2.62 -0.66 0.16
C ASP A 311 -2.34 -1.97 -0.60
N PRO A 312 -2.66 -2.04 -1.92
CA PRO A 312 -2.33 -3.23 -2.70
C PRO A 312 -0.84 -3.59 -2.69
N HIS A 313 0.05 -2.60 -2.59
CA HIS A 313 1.49 -2.83 -2.52
C HIS A 313 1.96 -3.48 -1.21
N LYS A 314 1.06 -3.66 -0.22
CA LYS A 314 1.30 -4.44 0.99
C LYS A 314 0.82 -5.89 0.79
N TRP A 315 -0.35 -6.21 1.25
CA TRP A 315 -0.85 -7.59 1.33
C TRP A 315 -1.85 -7.97 0.23
N LEU A 316 -1.96 -7.17 -0.84
CA LEU A 316 -2.70 -7.51 -2.07
C LEU A 316 -1.76 -7.67 -3.28
N PHE A 317 -0.50 -7.95 -3.03
CA PHE A 317 0.49 -8.45 -3.99
C PHE A 317 0.68 -7.61 -5.26
N ALA A 318 0.52 -6.28 -5.15
CA ALA A 318 0.88 -5.35 -6.21
C ALA A 318 2.29 -4.76 -5.98
N PRO A 319 2.99 -4.32 -7.03
CA PRO A 319 4.25 -3.59 -6.86
C PRO A 319 4.01 -2.20 -6.26
N PHE A 320 5.07 -1.60 -5.66
CA PHE A 320 5.06 -0.20 -5.23
C PHE A 320 4.85 0.74 -6.44
N ASP A 321 4.00 1.79 -6.29
CA ASP A 321 3.24 2.14 -5.13
C ASP A 321 1.74 2.20 -5.48
N ALA A 322 0.86 1.74 -4.59
CA ALA A 322 -0.59 1.81 -4.78
C ALA A 322 -1.34 1.73 -3.45
N CYS A 323 -2.31 2.64 -3.28
CA CYS A 323 -3.33 2.59 -2.22
C CYS A 323 -4.69 2.82 -2.87
N ALA A 324 -5.65 1.95 -2.61
CA ALA A 324 -7.06 2.17 -2.96
C ALA A 324 -7.71 2.98 -1.84
N LEU A 325 -8.24 4.14 -2.18
CA LEU A 325 -9.09 4.96 -1.32
C LEU A 325 -10.52 4.84 -1.84
N VAL A 326 -11.40 4.32 -1.01
CA VAL A 326 -12.81 4.07 -1.33
C VAL A 326 -13.70 4.93 -0.44
N TYR A 327 -14.68 5.57 -1.03
CA TYR A 327 -15.72 6.36 -0.37
C TYR A 327 -17.08 5.67 -0.51
N ARG A 328 -17.87 5.72 0.54
CA ARG A 328 -19.29 5.31 0.51
C ARG A 328 -20.10 6.16 -0.45
N ASP A 329 -19.89 7.47 -0.41
CA ASP A 329 -20.45 8.46 -1.31
C ASP A 329 -19.34 9.25 -2.00
N PRO A 330 -18.92 8.84 -3.21
CA PRO A 330 -17.87 9.53 -3.95
C PRO A 330 -18.19 10.99 -4.31
N SER A 331 -19.46 11.38 -4.33
CA SER A 331 -19.86 12.77 -4.65
C SER A 331 -19.28 13.76 -3.65
N LEU A 332 -19.15 13.38 -2.38
CA LEU A 332 -18.54 14.18 -1.33
C LEU A 332 -17.03 14.40 -1.55
N ALA A 333 -16.35 13.37 -2.05
CA ALA A 333 -14.95 13.48 -2.41
C ALA A 333 -14.75 14.39 -3.63
N ARG A 334 -15.59 14.22 -4.65
CA ARG A 334 -15.58 15.09 -5.83
C ARG A 334 -15.79 16.56 -5.44
N ALA A 335 -16.73 16.84 -4.55
CA ALA A 335 -16.98 18.20 -4.06
C ALA A 335 -15.79 18.80 -3.30
N ALA A 336 -14.98 17.95 -2.65
CA ALA A 336 -13.83 18.38 -1.84
C ALA A 336 -12.53 18.55 -2.65
N HIS A 337 -12.35 17.78 -3.74
CA HIS A 337 -11.07 17.67 -4.43
C HIS A 337 -11.09 18.20 -5.87
N ARG A 338 -12.26 18.38 -6.49
CA ARG A 338 -12.36 18.88 -7.85
C ARG A 338 -11.60 20.19 -8.00
N GLN A 339 -10.72 20.25 -9.00
CA GLN A 339 -9.94 21.43 -9.31
C GLN A 339 -10.62 22.25 -10.40
N GLU A 340 -10.71 23.55 -10.20
CA GLU A 340 -11.29 24.49 -11.14
C GLU A 340 -10.17 25.34 -11.75
N ALA A 341 -9.94 25.17 -13.05
CA ALA A 341 -9.03 26.00 -13.84
C ALA A 341 -9.49 25.98 -15.29
N SER A 342 -9.28 27.08 -16.02
CA SER A 342 -9.80 27.22 -17.41
C SER A 342 -9.31 26.12 -18.36
N TYR A 343 -8.11 25.59 -18.17
CA TYR A 343 -7.59 24.47 -18.97
C TYR A 343 -8.24 23.12 -18.60
N LEU A 344 -8.96 23.05 -17.49
CA LEU A 344 -9.72 21.88 -17.05
C LEU A 344 -11.22 21.98 -17.42
N ASP A 345 -11.67 23.07 -18.04
CA ASP A 345 -13.09 23.27 -18.34
C ASP A 345 -13.67 22.13 -19.17
N SER A 346 -12.91 21.60 -20.14
CA SER A 346 -13.34 20.47 -20.96
C SER A 346 -13.53 19.17 -20.15
N LEU A 347 -12.78 18.98 -19.06
CA LEU A 347 -12.90 17.84 -18.15
C LEU A 347 -14.07 18.03 -17.19
N ASN A 348 -14.36 19.29 -16.86
CA ASN A 348 -15.37 19.65 -15.87
C ASN A 348 -16.80 19.67 -16.43
N VAL A 349 -16.97 19.72 -17.75
CA VAL A 349 -18.27 19.71 -18.42
C VAL A 349 -18.88 18.31 -18.51
N ALA A 350 -18.05 17.28 -18.62
CA ALA A 350 -18.52 15.90 -18.69
C ALA A 350 -18.88 15.36 -17.30
N GLU A 351 -19.92 14.53 -17.20
CA GLU A 351 -20.26 13.76 -16.00
C GLU A 351 -19.34 12.53 -15.81
N ASP A 352 -18.24 12.49 -16.56
CA ASP A 352 -17.30 11.39 -16.55
C ASP A 352 -16.54 11.28 -15.21
N TRP A 353 -16.10 10.07 -14.91
CA TRP A 353 -15.29 9.79 -13.72
C TRP A 353 -13.83 10.18 -13.95
N ASN A 354 -13.46 11.38 -13.51
CA ASN A 354 -12.08 11.80 -13.50
C ASN A 354 -11.42 11.43 -12.17
N ALA A 355 -10.46 10.53 -12.19
CA ALA A 355 -9.80 10.05 -10.98
C ALA A 355 -9.14 11.19 -10.17
N SER A 356 -8.71 12.28 -10.82
CA SER A 356 -8.18 13.48 -10.18
C SER A 356 -9.20 14.23 -9.31
N ASP A 357 -10.50 13.98 -9.48
CA ASP A 357 -11.55 14.65 -8.69
C ASP A 357 -11.77 14.03 -7.31
N TYR A 358 -11.08 12.91 -6.97
CA TYR A 358 -11.36 12.12 -5.76
C TYR A 358 -10.21 12.10 -4.75
N ALA A 359 -9.09 12.80 -5.02
CA ALA A 359 -7.96 12.95 -4.12
C ALA A 359 -7.19 14.25 -4.40
N HIS A 360 -6.21 14.58 -3.53
CA HIS A 360 -5.45 15.83 -3.59
C HIS A 360 -4.51 15.98 -4.80
N HIS A 361 -4.31 14.94 -5.61
CA HIS A 361 -3.41 14.96 -6.77
C HIS A 361 -4.15 15.26 -8.08
N LEU A 362 -3.47 15.85 -9.05
CA LEU A 362 -3.95 16.00 -10.44
C LEU A 362 -3.25 14.99 -11.34
N THR A 363 -1.93 15.14 -11.50
CA THR A 363 -1.13 14.19 -12.29
C THR A 363 -0.89 12.92 -11.50
N ARG A 364 -1.22 11.77 -12.10
CA ARG A 364 -1.08 10.48 -11.46
C ARG A 364 -0.77 9.35 -12.45
N ARG A 365 -0.02 8.38 -11.99
CA ARG A 365 0.18 7.09 -12.65
C ARG A 365 -1.09 6.21 -12.49
N ALA A 366 -1.33 5.30 -13.42
CA ALA A 366 -2.38 4.27 -13.33
C ALA A 366 -2.00 3.16 -12.32
N ARG A 367 -2.02 3.49 -11.03
CA ARG A 367 -1.51 2.66 -9.93
C ARG A 367 -2.32 1.39 -9.65
N GLY A 368 -3.61 1.41 -9.98
CA GLY A 368 -4.49 0.27 -9.75
C GLY A 368 -4.39 -0.82 -10.83
N LEU A 369 -3.84 -0.49 -12.00
CA LEU A 369 -3.78 -1.42 -13.12
C LEU A 369 -2.98 -2.71 -12.86
N PRO A 370 -1.83 -2.70 -12.14
CA PRO A 370 -1.15 -3.95 -11.81
C PRO A 370 -2.01 -4.90 -10.97
N LEU A 371 -2.78 -4.37 -10.01
CA LEU A 371 -3.72 -5.17 -9.22
C LEU A 371 -4.86 -5.69 -10.08
N TRP A 372 -5.49 -4.82 -10.89
CA TRP A 372 -6.54 -5.22 -11.82
C TRP A 372 -6.12 -6.39 -12.71
N PHE A 373 -4.96 -6.28 -13.36
CA PHE A 373 -4.46 -7.31 -14.26
C PHE A 373 -4.17 -8.62 -13.52
N SER A 374 -3.61 -8.54 -12.32
CA SER A 374 -3.32 -9.70 -11.50
C SER A 374 -4.59 -10.41 -11.04
N LEU A 375 -5.63 -9.65 -10.64
CA LEU A 375 -6.96 -10.19 -10.31
C LEU A 375 -7.61 -10.84 -11.54
N ALA A 376 -7.55 -10.19 -12.70
CA ALA A 376 -8.08 -10.73 -13.95
C ALA A 376 -7.33 -11.99 -14.40
N THR A 377 -6.04 -12.10 -14.07
CA THR A 377 -5.20 -13.26 -14.45
C THR A 377 -5.44 -14.46 -13.54
N TYR A 378 -5.45 -14.25 -12.22
CA TYR A 378 -5.45 -15.34 -11.23
C TYR A 378 -6.82 -15.59 -10.59
N GLY A 379 -7.72 -14.62 -10.66
CA GLY A 379 -9.00 -14.64 -9.98
C GLY A 379 -8.90 -14.31 -8.48
N THR A 380 -10.04 -13.99 -7.89
CA THR A 380 -10.13 -13.59 -6.46
C THR A 380 -9.91 -14.75 -5.49
N ASP A 381 -10.19 -15.99 -5.92
CA ASP A 381 -9.96 -17.19 -5.11
C ASP A 381 -8.47 -17.41 -4.82
N ALA A 382 -7.59 -17.16 -5.82
CA ALA A 382 -6.16 -17.25 -5.62
C ALA A 382 -5.65 -16.21 -4.60
N TYR A 383 -6.24 -15.03 -4.58
CA TYR A 383 -5.95 -14.01 -3.56
C TYR A 383 -6.40 -14.42 -2.17
N ARG A 384 -7.62 -14.94 -2.04
CA ARG A 384 -8.11 -15.52 -0.77
C ARG A 384 -7.15 -16.59 -0.25
N ASP A 385 -6.80 -17.54 -1.10
CA ASP A 385 -5.95 -18.67 -0.73
C ASP A 385 -4.53 -18.21 -0.33
N ALA A 386 -3.98 -17.20 -1.00
CA ALA A 386 -2.71 -16.60 -0.64
C ALA A 386 -2.76 -15.88 0.73
N VAL A 387 -3.84 -15.16 1.03
CA VAL A 387 -4.05 -14.51 2.33
C VAL A 387 -4.21 -15.56 3.44
N GLU A 388 -5.00 -16.61 3.21
CA GLU A 388 -5.14 -17.72 4.17
C GLU A 388 -3.83 -18.47 4.42
N ALA A 389 -2.99 -18.64 3.40
CA ALA A 389 -1.66 -19.24 3.57
C ALA A 389 -0.79 -18.40 4.52
N VAL A 390 -0.80 -17.08 4.37
CA VAL A 390 -0.09 -16.16 5.28
C VAL A 390 -0.65 -16.26 6.71
N LEU A 391 -1.95 -16.27 6.88
CA LEU A 391 -2.57 -16.43 8.20
C LEU A 391 -2.26 -17.80 8.83
N SER A 392 -2.13 -18.83 8.02
CA SER A 392 -1.75 -20.16 8.49
C SER A 392 -0.32 -20.20 9.05
N VAL A 393 0.66 -19.62 8.34
CA VAL A 393 2.04 -19.55 8.85
C VAL A 393 2.13 -18.65 10.09
N THR A 394 1.33 -17.59 10.16
CA THR A 394 1.26 -16.73 11.35
C THR A 394 0.79 -17.50 12.59
N ARG A 395 -0.29 -18.28 12.48
CA ARG A 395 -0.79 -19.14 13.57
C ARG A 395 0.23 -20.24 13.96
N ALA A 396 0.89 -20.83 12.97
CA ALA A 396 1.97 -21.79 13.23
C ALA A 396 3.14 -21.14 13.97
N THR A 397 3.50 -19.90 13.62
CA THR A 397 4.54 -19.11 14.33
C THR A 397 4.16 -18.86 15.78
N ALA A 398 2.94 -18.46 16.07
CA ALA A 398 2.48 -18.28 17.45
C ALA A 398 2.56 -19.58 18.28
N THR A 399 2.23 -20.71 17.64
CA THR A 399 2.36 -22.04 18.28
C THR A 399 3.82 -22.42 18.53
N GLU A 400 4.70 -22.16 17.56
CA GLU A 400 6.15 -22.42 17.67
C GLU A 400 6.77 -21.60 18.81
N ILE A 401 6.42 -20.29 18.91
CA ILE A 401 6.91 -19.42 19.99
C ILE A 401 6.50 -19.95 21.35
N ARG A 402 5.25 -20.37 21.55
CA ARG A 402 4.78 -20.92 22.83
C ARG A 402 5.49 -22.22 23.23
N SER A 403 5.92 -23.02 22.26
CA SER A 403 6.62 -24.27 22.52
C SER A 403 8.08 -24.10 22.91
N ARG A 404 8.65 -22.91 22.77
CA ARG A 404 10.07 -22.64 22.99
C ARG A 404 10.33 -22.02 24.36
N GLU A 405 11.22 -22.65 25.14
CA GLU A 405 11.64 -22.09 26.41
C GLU A 405 12.27 -20.71 26.25
N GLY A 406 11.89 -19.79 27.12
CA GLY A 406 12.43 -18.43 27.16
C GLY A 406 11.86 -17.51 26.07
N LEU A 407 10.87 -17.94 25.27
CA LEU A 407 10.07 -17.07 24.43
C LEU A 407 8.67 -16.91 25.03
N GLU A 408 8.09 -15.74 24.87
CA GLU A 408 6.75 -15.43 25.33
C GLU A 408 5.99 -14.70 24.25
N LEU A 409 4.86 -15.26 23.81
CA LEU A 409 3.93 -14.62 22.90
C LEU A 409 3.16 -13.55 23.68
N LEU A 410 3.17 -12.30 23.22
CA LEU A 410 2.53 -11.20 23.94
C LEU A 410 1.02 -11.19 23.74
N MET A 411 0.56 -11.58 22.56
CA MET A 411 -0.86 -11.69 22.24
C MET A 411 -1.12 -12.66 21.10
N GLU A 412 -2.35 -13.19 21.04
CA GLU A 412 -2.79 -13.93 19.86
C GLU A 412 -2.87 -13.01 18.63
N PRO A 413 -2.24 -13.40 17.50
CA PRO A 413 -2.31 -12.60 16.30
C PRO A 413 -3.76 -12.56 15.76
N GLU A 414 -4.26 -11.36 15.50
CA GLU A 414 -5.57 -11.18 14.87
C GLU A 414 -5.48 -11.29 13.35
N LEU A 415 -4.40 -10.76 12.79
CA LEU A 415 -4.04 -10.85 11.38
C LEU A 415 -2.67 -11.52 11.25
N SER A 416 -1.73 -10.90 10.57
CA SER A 416 -0.45 -11.50 10.20
C SER A 416 0.78 -10.86 10.86
N VAL A 417 0.59 -10.18 11.98
CA VAL A 417 1.68 -9.67 12.84
C VAL A 417 1.76 -10.50 14.11
N VAL A 418 2.97 -10.92 14.48
CA VAL A 418 3.26 -11.64 15.72
C VAL A 418 4.19 -10.81 16.59
N LEU A 419 3.76 -10.52 17.81
CA LEU A 419 4.55 -9.85 18.84
C LEU A 419 4.96 -10.87 19.91
N PHE A 420 6.24 -10.89 20.23
CA PHE A 420 6.77 -11.79 21.26
C PHE A 420 8.03 -11.22 21.88
N ARG A 421 8.41 -11.72 23.05
CA ARG A 421 9.65 -11.34 23.69
C ARG A 421 10.53 -12.54 24.01
N ARG A 422 11.82 -12.30 24.05
CA ARG A 422 12.81 -13.20 24.61
C ARG A 422 13.04 -12.80 26.05
N LEU A 423 12.75 -13.70 26.99
CA LEU A 423 12.93 -13.44 28.43
C LEU A 423 14.38 -13.16 28.75
N GLY A 424 14.61 -12.07 29.48
CA GLY A 424 15.95 -11.62 29.87
C GLY A 424 16.71 -10.79 28.82
N TRP A 425 16.08 -10.47 27.67
CA TRP A 425 16.66 -9.59 26.66
C TRP A 425 16.30 -8.13 26.90
N GLY A 426 17.28 -7.25 26.68
CA GLY A 426 17.10 -5.79 26.60
C GLY A 426 17.18 -5.28 25.16
N ALA A 427 17.10 -3.97 25.01
CA ALA A 427 17.09 -3.31 23.68
C ALA A 427 18.33 -3.65 22.84
N GLU A 428 19.51 -3.73 23.47
CA GLU A 428 20.78 -4.04 22.78
C GLU A 428 20.83 -5.47 22.24
N ASP A 429 20.15 -6.43 22.93
CA ASP A 429 20.09 -7.81 22.48
C ASP A 429 19.28 -7.94 21.21
N TYR A 430 18.13 -7.27 21.15
CA TYR A 430 17.31 -7.20 19.95
C TYR A 430 18.03 -6.50 18.79
N GLU A 431 18.82 -5.45 19.07
CA GLU A 431 19.61 -4.74 18.06
C GLU A 431 20.69 -5.66 17.46
N ARG A 432 21.45 -6.39 18.29
CA ARG A 432 22.43 -7.35 17.82
C ARG A 432 21.80 -8.49 17.03
N TRP A 433 20.66 -9.01 17.49
CA TRP A 433 19.95 -10.11 16.86
C TRP A 433 19.51 -9.78 15.44
N TRP A 434 18.78 -8.67 15.23
CA TRP A 434 18.28 -8.35 13.90
C TRP A 434 19.40 -7.98 12.92
N ARG A 435 20.47 -7.32 13.38
CA ARG A 435 21.64 -7.03 12.55
C ARG A 435 22.32 -8.31 12.08
N ARG A 436 22.56 -9.23 13.00
CA ARG A 436 23.15 -10.53 12.68
C ARG A 436 22.30 -11.29 11.66
N LEU A 437 20.97 -11.36 11.85
CA LEU A 437 20.08 -12.01 10.88
C LEU A 437 20.21 -11.44 9.48
N LEU A 438 20.33 -10.11 9.35
CA LEU A 438 20.51 -9.46 8.05
C LEU A 438 21.91 -9.71 7.48
N GLU A 439 22.95 -9.58 8.28
CA GLU A 439 24.35 -9.84 7.88
C GLU A 439 24.56 -11.27 7.40
N GLU A 440 23.96 -12.24 8.10
CA GLU A 440 24.02 -13.67 7.75
C GLU A 440 22.99 -14.05 6.65
N GLN A 441 22.25 -13.09 6.10
CA GLN A 441 21.24 -13.30 5.04
C GLN A 441 20.13 -14.29 5.45
N VAL A 442 19.85 -14.43 6.74
CA VAL A 442 18.79 -15.29 7.29
C VAL A 442 17.43 -14.62 7.17
N ALA A 443 17.32 -13.38 7.66
CA ALA A 443 16.08 -12.62 7.63
C ALA A 443 16.32 -11.13 7.82
N PHE A 444 15.34 -10.33 7.39
CA PHE A 444 15.22 -8.95 7.81
C PHE A 444 14.00 -8.78 8.71
N VAL A 445 14.25 -8.49 9.97
CA VAL A 445 13.25 -8.22 11.00
C VAL A 445 13.56 -6.92 11.71
N GLN A 446 12.55 -6.26 12.24
CA GLN A 446 12.73 -5.03 13.02
C GLN A 446 11.99 -5.16 14.35
N PRO A 447 12.72 -5.12 15.48
CA PRO A 447 12.10 -5.02 16.79
C PRO A 447 11.27 -3.75 16.91
N THR A 448 10.24 -3.83 17.73
CA THR A 448 9.37 -2.68 18.02
C THR A 448 9.32 -2.36 19.50
N SER A 449 8.49 -1.42 19.88
CA SER A 449 8.18 -1.16 21.29
C SER A 449 6.70 -1.48 21.53
N TRP A 450 6.44 -2.21 22.61
CA TRP A 450 5.09 -2.51 23.08
C TRP A 450 5.03 -2.22 24.58
N GLU A 451 4.09 -1.40 25.03
CA GLU A 451 3.94 -0.97 26.42
C GLU A 451 5.26 -0.49 27.08
N GLY A 452 6.05 0.23 26.31
CA GLY A 452 7.35 0.77 26.77
C GLY A 452 8.51 -0.20 26.73
N GLU A 453 8.30 -1.48 26.45
CA GLU A 453 9.34 -2.50 26.31
C GLU A 453 9.74 -2.75 24.85
N LYS A 454 11.04 -3.08 24.63
CA LYS A 454 11.48 -3.58 23.33
C LYS A 454 11.07 -5.05 23.17
N VAL A 455 10.50 -5.36 22.02
CA VAL A 455 9.97 -6.69 21.70
C VAL A 455 10.28 -7.08 20.26
N ALA A 456 10.28 -8.37 19.98
CA ALA A 456 10.37 -8.88 18.62
C ALA A 456 9.02 -8.74 17.91
N ARG A 457 9.08 -8.43 16.62
CA ARG A 457 7.91 -8.29 15.75
C ARG A 457 8.20 -8.98 14.41
N LEU A 458 7.31 -9.86 14.00
CA LEU A 458 7.31 -10.47 12.67
C LEU A 458 6.02 -10.09 11.94
N CYS A 459 6.13 -9.62 10.71
CA CYS A 459 5.00 -9.26 9.86
C CYS A 459 5.00 -10.14 8.60
N PHE A 460 3.97 -10.93 8.45
CA PHE A 460 3.82 -11.86 7.34
C PHE A 460 2.87 -11.29 6.29
N VAL A 461 3.36 -11.13 5.07
CA VAL A 461 2.53 -10.76 3.90
C VAL A 461 2.93 -11.54 2.65
N ASN A 462 4.05 -12.28 2.71
CA ASN A 462 4.52 -13.10 1.60
C ASN A 462 3.98 -14.54 1.72
N PRO A 463 3.14 -15.02 0.80
CA PRO A 463 2.58 -16.36 0.87
C PRO A 463 3.62 -17.48 0.67
N ARG A 464 4.86 -17.14 0.31
CA ARG A 464 5.98 -18.09 0.20
C ARG A 464 6.76 -18.25 1.50
N THR A 465 6.53 -17.41 2.50
CA THR A 465 7.14 -17.58 3.82
C THR A 465 6.67 -18.88 4.45
N THR A 466 7.60 -19.67 4.96
CA THR A 466 7.33 -20.96 5.61
C THR A 466 7.72 -20.96 7.08
N ILE A 467 7.28 -21.98 7.80
CA ILE A 467 7.67 -22.15 9.21
C ILE A 467 9.18 -22.44 9.38
N GLN A 468 9.86 -22.89 8.32
CA GLN A 468 11.30 -23.13 8.34
C GLN A 468 12.09 -21.81 8.46
N GLU A 469 11.72 -20.78 7.68
CA GLU A 469 12.33 -19.44 7.84
C GLU A 469 12.09 -18.90 9.25
N VAL A 470 10.88 -19.08 9.78
CA VAL A 470 10.56 -18.66 11.15
C VAL A 470 11.42 -19.38 12.18
N ARG A 471 11.60 -20.70 12.04
CA ARG A 471 12.46 -21.49 12.96
C ARG A 471 13.89 -20.99 12.95
N ALA A 472 14.46 -20.72 11.78
CA ALA A 472 15.81 -20.16 11.68
C ALA A 472 15.94 -18.80 12.41
N ILE A 473 14.92 -17.93 12.29
CA ILE A 473 14.87 -16.65 13.00
C ILE A 473 14.84 -16.85 14.54
N LEU A 474 14.02 -17.80 15.01
CA LEU A 474 13.87 -18.09 16.44
C LEU A 474 15.09 -18.83 17.02
N ASP A 475 15.72 -19.72 16.24
CA ASP A 475 16.95 -20.42 16.62
C ASP A 475 18.11 -19.46 16.86
N ALA A 476 18.22 -18.42 16.03
CA ALA A 476 19.19 -17.35 16.20
C ALA A 476 19.03 -16.56 17.52
N MET A 477 17.86 -16.61 18.18
CA MET A 477 17.69 -16.06 19.53
C MET A 477 18.25 -16.97 20.61
N ALA A 478 18.36 -18.27 20.38
CA ALA A 478 18.88 -19.24 21.36
C ALA A 478 20.41 -19.20 21.45
N GLU A 479 21.12 -18.98 20.35
CA GLU A 479 22.57 -19.02 20.23
C GLU A 479 23.29 -17.84 20.91
N GLY A 480 22.60 -16.81 21.34
CA GLY A 480 23.17 -15.61 21.98
C GLY A 480 23.55 -15.77 23.47
N ARG A 481 23.43 -16.95 24.06
CA ARG A 481 23.73 -17.17 25.50
C ARG A 481 25.20 -17.43 25.82
N ASP A 482 26.05 -17.72 24.83
CA ASP A 482 27.41 -18.22 25.05
C ASP A 482 28.55 -17.28 24.57
N ARG A 483 28.29 -15.95 24.44
CA ARG A 483 29.39 -15.02 24.15
C ARG A 483 29.34 -13.75 24.99
#